data_3e8579a90463aa3f86eecec47169a678
#
_entry.id   3e8579a90463aa3f86eecec47169a678
#
_cell.length_a   1.000
_cell.length_b   1.000
_cell.length_c   1.000
_cell.angle_alpha   90.00
_cell.angle_beta   90.00
_cell.angle_gamma   90.00
#
_symmetry.space_group_name_H-M   'P 1'
#
loop_
_entity.id
_entity.type
_entity.pdbx_description
1 polymer ?
#
loop_
_entity_poly.entity_id
_entity_poly.type
_entity_poly.pdbx_seq_one_letter_code
_entity_poly.pdbx_strand_id
1 'polypeptide(L)'
;MIRRKDETEVKVMHEVQKGNGDVVFHTFMTKDEAYGAGRTFARVEFLPGTSIGVHGHHGEFEGYYVLKGQALVTDNGTESILNPGDYHMCKDGDSHGIACYGEEPMEIIALIINVPARS
;
A
#
# COMPACT_ATOMS: atom_id res chain seq x y z
N MET A 1 8.11 -4.05 22.15
CA MET A 1 6.64 -4.15 22.25
C MET A 1 6.11 -5.16 21.24
N ILE A 2 4.97 -5.77 21.53
CA ILE A 2 4.33 -6.75 20.64
C ILE A 2 2.91 -6.29 20.38
N ARG A 3 2.50 -6.34 19.11
CA ARG A 3 1.11 -6.06 18.72
C ARG A 3 0.57 -7.28 17.98
N ARG A 4 -0.40 -7.93 18.60
CA ARG A 4 -1.03 -9.13 18.03
C ARG A 4 -1.94 -8.72 16.86
N LYS A 5 -2.31 -9.69 16.02
CA LYS A 5 -3.16 -9.45 14.84
C LYS A 5 -4.46 -8.73 15.18
N ASP A 6 -5.11 -9.11 16.28
CA ASP A 6 -6.38 -8.51 16.72
C ASP A 6 -6.20 -7.17 17.45
N GLU A 7 -4.98 -6.74 17.67
CA GLU A 7 -4.64 -5.47 18.33
C GLU A 7 -4.26 -4.37 17.33
N THR A 8 -4.19 -4.69 16.04
CA THR A 8 -3.90 -3.69 15.00
C THR A 8 -5.10 -2.78 14.81
N GLU A 9 -4.83 -1.51 14.53
CA GLU A 9 -5.88 -0.58 14.15
C GLU A 9 -6.41 -0.97 12.77
N VAL A 10 -7.75 -1.11 12.65
CA VAL A 10 -8.41 -1.49 11.40
C VAL A 10 -9.18 -0.30 10.88
N LYS A 11 -8.91 0.07 9.62
CA LYS A 11 -9.59 1.16 8.94
C LYS A 11 -10.13 0.70 7.59
N VAL A 12 -11.42 0.86 7.39
CA VAL A 12 -12.05 0.67 6.07
C VAL A 12 -11.98 2.00 5.34
N MET A 13 -11.30 2.03 4.20
CA MET A 13 -11.10 3.24 3.41
C MET A 13 -11.82 3.11 2.07
N HIS A 14 -12.67 4.08 1.76
CA HIS A 14 -13.51 4.09 0.56
C HIS A 14 -12.88 4.96 -0.53
N GLU A 15 -12.82 4.43 -1.76
CA GLU A 15 -12.35 5.15 -2.96
C GLU A 15 -11.01 5.88 -2.74
N VAL A 16 -10.04 5.17 -2.17
CA VAL A 16 -8.71 5.72 -1.87
C VAL A 16 -8.05 6.23 -3.15
N GLN A 17 -7.64 7.50 -3.15
CA GLN A 17 -7.01 8.15 -4.31
C GLN A 17 -7.87 8.01 -5.58
N LYS A 18 -9.21 8.10 -5.43
CA LYS A 18 -10.18 7.92 -6.52
C LYS A 18 -10.18 6.51 -7.12
N GLY A 19 -9.73 5.53 -6.36
CA GLY A 19 -9.86 4.13 -6.72
C GLY A 19 -11.28 3.61 -6.54
N ASN A 20 -11.46 2.31 -6.71
CA ASN A 20 -12.78 1.67 -6.63
C ASN A 20 -12.97 0.94 -5.30
N GLY A 21 -14.16 1.13 -4.70
CA GLY A 21 -14.61 0.35 -3.57
C GLY A 21 -13.83 0.58 -2.28
N ASP A 22 -13.97 -0.35 -1.37
CA ASP A 22 -13.38 -0.28 -0.05
C ASP A 22 -12.15 -1.17 0.06
N VAL A 23 -11.09 -0.64 0.66
CA VAL A 23 -9.91 -1.40 1.03
C VAL A 23 -9.74 -1.33 2.55
N VAL A 24 -9.21 -2.39 3.16
CA VAL A 24 -9.11 -2.49 4.62
C VAL A 24 -7.65 -2.44 5.03
N PHE A 25 -7.30 -1.44 5.81
CA PHE A 25 -5.95 -1.26 6.34
C PHE A 25 -5.87 -1.80 7.76
N HIS A 26 -4.93 -2.73 7.99
CA HIS A 26 -4.57 -3.23 9.31
C HIS A 26 -3.19 -2.65 9.64
N THR A 27 -3.17 -1.60 10.44
CA THR A 27 -1.97 -0.80 10.69
C THR A 27 -1.08 -1.46 11.75
N PHE A 28 0.19 -1.69 11.41
CA PHE A 28 1.16 -2.31 12.33
C PHE A 28 1.73 -1.34 13.34
N MET A 29 1.94 -0.09 12.93
CA MET A 29 2.47 0.94 13.82
C MET A 29 1.88 2.30 13.49
N THR A 30 1.84 3.16 14.48
CA THR A 30 1.40 4.55 14.31
C THR A 30 2.54 5.40 13.78
N LYS A 31 2.20 6.60 13.31
CA LYS A 31 3.17 7.58 12.85
C LYS A 31 4.15 7.96 13.96
N ASP A 32 3.66 8.10 15.18
CA ASP A 32 4.51 8.42 16.35
C ASP A 32 5.46 7.26 16.68
N GLU A 33 4.98 6.04 16.59
CA GLU A 33 5.82 4.85 16.78
C GLU A 33 6.93 4.73 15.75
N ALA A 34 6.73 5.31 14.59
CA ALA A 34 7.73 5.36 13.51
C ALA A 34 8.76 6.47 13.70
N TYR A 35 8.67 7.23 14.79
CA TYR A 35 9.60 8.34 15.10
C TYR A 35 9.70 9.37 13.96
N GLY A 36 8.61 9.58 13.24
CA GLY A 36 8.58 10.51 12.12
C GLY A 36 9.26 10.02 10.83
N ALA A 37 9.77 8.78 10.82
CA ALA A 37 10.45 8.22 9.64
C ALA A 37 9.50 7.82 8.53
N GLY A 38 8.21 7.60 8.85
CA GLY A 38 7.21 7.19 7.89
C GLY A 38 5.81 7.39 8.42
N ARG A 39 4.80 7.01 7.62
CA ARG A 39 3.40 7.24 8.00
C ARG A 39 2.47 6.04 7.76
N THR A 40 2.89 5.07 7.01
CA THR A 40 2.10 3.88 6.73
C THR A 40 2.97 2.64 6.84
N PHE A 41 2.55 1.70 7.62
CA PHE A 41 3.09 0.35 7.63
C PHE A 41 1.93 -0.57 7.99
N ALA A 42 1.35 -1.22 6.99
CA ALA A 42 0.07 -1.89 7.13
C ALA A 42 -0.05 -3.11 6.23
N ARG A 43 -0.86 -4.08 6.68
CA ARG A 43 -1.40 -5.11 5.80
C ARG A 43 -2.70 -4.57 5.23
N VAL A 44 -2.85 -4.62 3.92
CA VAL A 44 -4.02 -4.07 3.23
C VAL A 44 -4.74 -5.19 2.50
N GLU A 45 -6.04 -5.31 2.74
CA GLU A 45 -6.90 -6.30 2.10
C GLU A 45 -7.75 -5.66 1.02
N PHE A 46 -7.78 -6.31 -0.15
CA PHE A 46 -8.54 -5.89 -1.32
C PHE A 46 -9.47 -7.02 -1.73
N LEU A 47 -10.76 -6.74 -1.85
CA LEU A 47 -11.69 -7.65 -2.52
C LEU A 47 -11.61 -7.47 -4.04
N PRO A 48 -12.04 -8.46 -4.83
CA PRO A 48 -12.11 -8.29 -6.28
C PRO A 48 -12.88 -7.01 -6.66
N GLY A 49 -12.35 -6.29 -7.64
CA GLY A 49 -12.94 -5.04 -8.10
C GLY A 49 -12.54 -3.80 -7.31
N THR A 50 -11.73 -3.95 -6.26
CA THR A 50 -11.28 -2.79 -5.47
C THR A 50 -9.87 -2.36 -5.85
N SER A 51 -9.58 -1.09 -5.62
CA SER A 51 -8.29 -0.51 -5.99
C SER A 51 -7.97 0.75 -5.19
N ILE A 52 -6.68 1.08 -5.17
CA ILE A 52 -6.17 2.39 -4.81
C ILE A 52 -5.78 3.06 -6.12
N GLY A 53 -6.33 4.23 -6.41
CA GLY A 53 -6.13 4.94 -7.66
C GLY A 53 -4.70 5.46 -7.83
N VAL A 54 -4.38 5.88 -9.04
CA VAL A 54 -3.05 6.41 -9.36
C VAL A 54 -2.82 7.72 -8.61
N HIS A 55 -1.68 7.81 -7.92
CA HIS A 55 -1.28 8.98 -7.14
C HIS A 55 0.24 9.07 -7.08
N GLY A 56 0.75 10.26 -6.77
CA GLY A 56 2.17 10.52 -6.66
C GLY A 56 2.66 10.55 -5.23
N HIS A 57 3.96 10.29 -5.06
CA HIS A 57 4.65 10.44 -3.78
C HIS A 57 5.77 11.47 -3.92
N HIS A 58 5.82 12.44 -3.00
CA HIS A 58 6.82 13.50 -2.99
C HIS A 58 7.39 13.64 -1.58
N GLY A 59 8.70 13.56 -1.45
CA GLY A 59 9.40 13.58 -0.17
C GLY A 59 9.27 12.27 0.60
N GLU A 60 8.81 11.22 -0.07
CA GLU A 60 8.60 9.89 0.49
C GLU A 60 8.65 8.86 -0.62
N PHE A 61 8.77 7.58 -0.25
CA PHE A 61 8.56 6.47 -1.18
C PHE A 61 7.64 5.46 -0.54
N GLU A 62 6.98 4.66 -1.38
CA GLU A 62 6.09 3.58 -0.91
C GLU A 62 6.48 2.25 -1.51
N GLY A 63 6.56 1.22 -0.66
CA GLY A 63 6.76 -0.16 -1.09
C GLY A 63 5.50 -0.98 -0.91
N TYR A 64 5.20 -1.85 -1.89
CA TYR A 64 4.14 -2.85 -1.83
C TYR A 64 4.76 -4.23 -1.95
N TYR A 65 4.48 -5.09 -0.99
CA TYR A 65 4.86 -6.49 -1.04
C TYR A 65 3.58 -7.35 -1.12
N VAL A 66 3.45 -8.16 -2.16
CA VAL A 66 2.24 -8.98 -2.36
C VAL A 66 2.33 -10.23 -1.48
N LEU A 67 1.35 -10.38 -0.58
CA LEU A 67 1.25 -11.55 0.30
C LEU A 67 0.36 -12.64 -0.29
N LYS A 68 -0.72 -12.26 -0.99
CA LYS A 68 -1.79 -13.17 -1.39
C LYS A 68 -2.55 -12.58 -2.56
N GLY A 69 -3.04 -13.44 -3.46
CA GLY A 69 -3.76 -13.00 -4.65
C GLY A 69 -2.83 -12.41 -5.69
N GLN A 70 -3.39 -11.62 -6.60
CA GLN A 70 -2.62 -10.94 -7.64
C GLN A 70 -2.95 -9.46 -7.67
N ALA A 71 -1.93 -8.65 -7.96
CA ALA A 71 -2.06 -7.22 -8.05
C ALA A 71 -1.83 -6.74 -9.48
N LEU A 72 -2.65 -5.79 -9.93
CA LEU A 72 -2.35 -5.00 -11.12
C LEU A 72 -1.78 -3.68 -10.63
N VAL A 73 -0.50 -3.48 -10.84
CA VAL A 73 0.19 -2.24 -10.45
C VAL A 73 0.41 -1.37 -11.66
N THR A 74 0.04 -0.10 -11.54
CA THR A 74 0.38 0.93 -12.52
C THR A 74 1.60 1.67 -11.98
N ASP A 75 2.73 1.57 -12.67
CA ASP A 75 4.01 2.16 -12.27
C ASP A 75 4.42 3.18 -13.32
N ASN A 76 4.29 4.46 -13.00
CA ASN A 76 4.55 5.55 -13.95
C ASN A 76 3.87 5.32 -15.31
N GLY A 77 2.60 4.89 -15.27
CA GLY A 77 1.80 4.66 -16.48
C GLY A 77 1.95 3.28 -17.11
N THR A 78 2.87 2.44 -16.64
CA THR A 78 3.04 1.08 -17.16
C THR A 78 2.38 0.09 -16.21
N GLU A 79 1.49 -0.76 -16.74
CA GLU A 79 0.80 -1.77 -15.97
C GLU A 79 1.58 -3.08 -15.92
N SER A 80 1.60 -3.71 -14.73
CA SER A 80 2.24 -5.02 -14.52
C SER A 80 1.43 -5.82 -13.52
N ILE A 81 1.38 -7.15 -13.71
CA ILE A 81 0.74 -8.06 -12.78
C ILE A 81 1.81 -8.60 -11.83
N LEU A 82 1.54 -8.46 -10.52
CA LEU A 82 2.42 -8.98 -9.48
C LEU A 82 1.78 -10.16 -8.78
N ASN A 83 2.61 -11.13 -8.43
CA ASN A 83 2.22 -12.34 -7.72
C ASN A 83 2.75 -12.32 -6.28
N PRO A 84 2.26 -13.21 -5.39
CA PRO A 84 2.80 -13.30 -4.04
C PRO A 84 4.33 -13.45 -4.05
N GLY A 85 4.99 -12.63 -3.23
CA GLY A 85 6.45 -12.55 -3.17
C GLY A 85 7.06 -11.45 -4.02
N ASP A 86 6.29 -10.86 -4.94
CA ASP A 86 6.77 -9.74 -5.75
C ASP A 86 6.71 -8.43 -4.98
N TYR A 87 7.65 -7.54 -5.27
CA TYR A 87 7.75 -6.25 -4.63
C TYR A 87 7.73 -5.12 -5.66
N HIS A 88 6.96 -4.07 -5.36
CA HIS A 88 6.92 -2.84 -6.14
C HIS A 88 7.31 -1.66 -5.26
N MET A 89 8.10 -0.76 -5.79
CA MET A 89 8.46 0.48 -5.11
C MET A 89 8.09 1.68 -5.98
N CYS A 90 7.28 2.57 -5.41
CA CYS A 90 7.04 3.90 -5.97
C CYS A 90 8.08 4.84 -5.37
N LYS A 91 9.04 5.26 -6.17
CA LYS A 91 10.14 6.12 -5.72
C LYS A 91 9.66 7.55 -5.51
N ASP A 92 10.45 8.33 -4.78
CA ASP A 92 10.21 9.74 -4.61
C ASP A 92 10.07 10.43 -5.99
N GLY A 93 8.96 11.12 -6.21
CA GLY A 93 8.64 11.78 -7.46
C GLY A 93 7.87 10.94 -8.47
N ASP A 94 7.76 9.63 -8.25
CA ASP A 94 7.02 8.74 -9.14
C ASP A 94 5.53 8.70 -8.78
N SER A 95 4.75 8.05 -9.64
CA SER A 95 3.33 7.79 -9.41
C SER A 95 3.00 6.33 -9.61
N HIS A 96 2.01 5.85 -8.85
CA HIS A 96 1.55 4.47 -8.94
C HIS A 96 0.10 4.32 -8.53
N GLY A 97 -0.47 3.17 -8.87
CA GLY A 97 -1.76 2.70 -8.38
C GLY A 97 -1.74 1.19 -8.29
N ILE A 98 -2.69 0.62 -7.56
CA ILE A 98 -2.77 -0.82 -7.38
C ILE A 98 -4.24 -1.27 -7.33
N ALA A 99 -4.53 -2.37 -8.03
CA ALA A 99 -5.86 -2.96 -8.10
C ALA A 99 -5.78 -4.45 -7.80
N CYS A 100 -6.82 -4.98 -7.19
CA CYS A 100 -6.99 -6.42 -7.07
C CYS A 100 -7.23 -7.00 -8.46
N TYR A 101 -6.36 -7.90 -8.90
CA TYR A 101 -6.45 -8.51 -10.23
C TYR A 101 -7.06 -9.90 -10.12
N GLY A 102 -8.06 -10.17 -10.97
CA GLY A 102 -8.73 -11.47 -10.97
C GLY A 102 -9.86 -11.57 -9.95
N GLU A 103 -10.27 -12.81 -9.64
CA GLU A 103 -11.48 -13.10 -8.86
C GLU A 103 -11.20 -13.45 -7.39
N GLU A 104 -9.94 -13.53 -7.00
CA GLU A 104 -9.55 -13.82 -5.61
C GLU A 104 -9.17 -12.56 -4.86
N PRO A 105 -9.46 -12.49 -3.54
CA PRO A 105 -8.98 -11.39 -2.72
C PRO A 105 -7.46 -11.27 -2.74
N MET A 106 -6.97 -10.05 -2.60
CA MET A 106 -5.56 -9.72 -2.58
C MET A 106 -5.18 -9.14 -1.23
N GLU A 107 -3.97 -9.47 -0.76
CA GLU A 107 -3.39 -8.84 0.41
C GLU A 107 -1.97 -8.39 0.10
N ILE A 108 -1.64 -7.19 0.55
CA ILE A 108 -0.30 -6.63 0.43
C ILE A 108 0.17 -6.08 1.77
N ILE A 109 1.49 -5.88 1.88
CA ILE A 109 2.05 -5.00 2.91
C ILE A 109 2.40 -3.70 2.22
N ALA A 110 1.98 -2.58 2.80
CA ALA A 110 2.31 -1.24 2.32
C ALA A 110 3.17 -0.54 3.36
N LEU A 111 4.27 0.09 2.91
CA LEU A 111 5.19 0.84 3.76
C LEU A 111 5.54 2.15 3.08
N ILE A 112 5.31 3.27 3.80
CA ILE A 112 5.69 4.60 3.33
C ILE A 112 6.76 5.15 4.26
N ILE A 113 7.90 5.52 3.69
CA ILE A 113 9.06 6.07 4.42
C ILE A 113 9.43 7.41 3.83
N ASN A 114 9.75 8.37 4.69
CA ASN A 114 10.19 9.70 4.28
C ASN A 114 11.60 9.63 3.67
N VAL A 115 11.80 10.37 2.60
CA VAL A 115 13.12 10.57 2.03
C VAL A 115 13.84 11.66 2.84
N PRO A 116 15.06 11.41 3.33
CA PRO A 116 15.80 12.42 4.08
C PRO A 116 15.99 13.70 3.26
N ALA A 117 15.91 14.85 3.94
CA ALA A 117 16.20 16.13 3.30
C ALA A 117 17.64 16.14 2.79
N ARG A 118 17.82 16.64 1.56
CA ARG A 118 19.15 16.80 0.98
C ARG A 118 19.68 18.16 1.33
N SER A 119 20.94 18.19 1.78
CA SER A 119 21.65 19.43 2.05
C SER A 119 22.39 19.94 0.80
#